data_c0cb86f098e5810a70ae9c7b93d594a9
#
_entry.id   c0cb86f098e5810a70ae9c7b93d594a9
#
_cell.length_a   1.000
_cell.length_b   1.000
_cell.length_c   1.000
_cell.angle_alpha   90.00
_cell.angle_beta   90.00
_cell.angle_gamma   90.00
#
_symmetry.space_group_name_H-M   'P 1'
#
loop_
_entity.id
_entity.type
_entity.pdbx_description
1 polymer ?
#
loop_
_entity_poly.entity_id
_entity_poly.type
_entity_poly.pdbx_seq_one_letter_code
_entity_poly.pdbx_strand_id
1 'polypeptide(L)'
;MELKPRFEVLFLTEADSFLQSLPVKARSKVQFNIMKAQYENDPELFKKLNDNIWEFRTRFNGMAYRLFAFWDKDIRAMVVAILGLIKKT
;
A
#
# COMPACT_ATOMS: atom_id res chain seq x y z
N MET A 1 4.58 -25.41 -5.54
CA MET A 1 3.26 -24.81 -5.26
C MET A 1 3.35 -23.30 -5.50
N GLU A 2 2.49 -22.78 -6.33
CA GLU A 2 2.46 -21.35 -6.58
C GLU A 2 1.69 -20.63 -5.47
N LEU A 3 2.26 -19.55 -4.97
CA LEU A 3 1.56 -18.68 -4.06
C LEU A 3 0.70 -17.72 -4.86
N LYS A 4 -0.55 -17.58 -4.46
CA LYS A 4 -1.46 -16.61 -5.06
C LYS A 4 -1.62 -15.42 -4.13
N PRO A 5 -1.68 -14.21 -4.67
CA PRO A 5 -1.93 -13.05 -3.81
C PRO A 5 -3.34 -13.15 -3.20
N ARG A 6 -3.47 -12.67 -1.97
CA ARG A 6 -4.76 -12.64 -1.29
C ARG A 6 -5.72 -11.66 -1.96
N PHE A 7 -5.17 -10.68 -2.64
CA PHE A 7 -5.92 -9.68 -3.39
C PHE A 7 -5.00 -9.03 -4.42
N GLU A 8 -5.61 -8.49 -5.46
CA GLU A 8 -4.89 -7.69 -6.44
C GLU A 8 -4.82 -6.24 -5.96
N VAL A 9 -3.83 -5.49 -6.45
CA VAL A 9 -3.66 -4.08 -6.10
C VAL A 9 -3.59 -3.25 -7.36
N LEU A 10 -4.38 -2.20 -7.42
CA LEU A 10 -4.33 -1.21 -8.50
C LEU A 10 -4.01 0.16 -7.91
N PHE A 11 -3.29 0.98 -8.66
CA PHE A 11 -2.95 2.33 -8.24
C PHE A 11 -3.67 3.35 -9.12
N LEU A 12 -4.40 4.26 -8.51
CA LEU A 12 -4.92 5.41 -9.24
C LEU A 12 -3.76 6.37 -9.54
N THR A 13 -3.96 7.25 -10.50
CA THR A 13 -2.92 8.14 -10.98
C THR A 13 -2.24 8.93 -9.86
N GLU A 14 -3.02 9.46 -8.93
CA GLU A 14 -2.47 10.24 -7.81
C GLU A 14 -1.56 9.39 -6.92
N ALA A 15 -1.97 8.16 -6.65
CA ALA A 15 -1.17 7.25 -5.83
C ALA A 15 0.11 6.85 -6.54
N ASP A 16 0.03 6.60 -7.84
CA ASP A 16 1.21 6.30 -8.64
C ASP A 16 2.17 7.48 -8.67
N SER A 17 1.65 8.69 -8.87
CA SER A 17 2.45 9.91 -8.85
C SER A 17 3.14 10.12 -7.52
N PHE A 18 2.44 9.82 -6.41
CA PHE A 18 3.04 9.87 -5.09
C PHE A 18 4.23 8.91 -4.99
N LEU A 19 4.05 7.67 -5.42
CA LEU A 19 5.14 6.69 -5.40
C LEU A 19 6.32 7.15 -6.23
N GLN A 20 6.06 7.68 -7.43
CA GLN A 20 7.13 8.14 -8.31
C GLN A 20 7.88 9.35 -7.74
N SER A 21 7.24 10.10 -6.84
CA SER A 21 7.88 11.26 -6.20
C SER A 21 8.86 10.88 -5.08
N LEU A 22 8.79 9.63 -4.60
CA LEU A 22 9.63 9.17 -3.50
C LEU A 22 11.07 8.90 -3.96
N PRO A 23 12.04 9.07 -3.06
CA PRO A 23 13.40 8.59 -3.34
C PRO A 23 13.37 7.11 -3.71
N VAL A 24 14.27 6.71 -4.61
CA VAL A 24 14.27 5.35 -5.17
C VAL A 24 14.22 4.26 -4.10
N LYS A 25 15.04 4.38 -3.07
CA LYS A 25 15.10 3.36 -2.01
C LYS A 25 13.82 3.30 -1.20
N ALA A 26 13.22 4.45 -0.89
CA ALA A 26 11.95 4.50 -0.18
C ALA A 26 10.84 3.91 -1.02
N ARG A 27 10.77 4.29 -2.30
CA ARG A 27 9.79 3.76 -3.24
C ARG A 27 9.88 2.24 -3.34
N SER A 28 11.09 1.72 -3.49
CA SER A 28 11.31 0.26 -3.57
C SER A 28 10.81 -0.45 -2.31
N LYS A 29 11.05 0.14 -1.15
CA LYS A 29 10.60 -0.45 0.12
C LYS A 29 9.08 -0.43 0.24
N VAL A 30 8.44 0.67 -0.15
CA VAL A 30 6.99 0.78 -0.15
C VAL A 30 6.39 -0.27 -1.08
N GLN A 31 6.90 -0.37 -2.30
CA GLN A 31 6.42 -1.34 -3.29
C GLN A 31 6.60 -2.78 -2.81
N PHE A 32 7.75 -3.07 -2.21
CA PHE A 32 8.01 -4.40 -1.64
C PHE A 32 7.02 -4.73 -0.54
N ASN A 33 6.74 -3.79 0.36
CA ASN A 33 5.82 -4.03 1.47
C ASN A 33 4.37 -4.17 0.99
N ILE A 34 3.97 -3.46 -0.06
CA ILE A 34 2.65 -3.65 -0.65
C ILE A 34 2.55 -5.07 -1.23
N MET A 35 3.56 -5.49 -1.97
CA MET A 35 3.61 -6.85 -2.50
C MET A 35 3.56 -7.88 -1.37
N LYS A 36 4.34 -7.69 -0.33
CA LYS A 36 4.36 -8.59 0.82
C LYS A 36 2.98 -8.68 1.49
N ALA A 37 2.28 -7.56 1.60
CA ALA A 37 0.94 -7.54 2.18
C ALA A 37 -0.07 -8.34 1.35
N GLN A 38 0.16 -8.49 0.05
CA GLN A 38 -0.70 -9.31 -0.80
C GLN A 38 -0.59 -10.80 -0.48
N TYR A 39 0.50 -11.22 0.13
CA TYR A 39 0.75 -12.64 0.44
C TYR A 39 0.71 -12.94 1.94
N GLU A 40 0.94 -11.96 2.77
CA GLU A 40 0.99 -12.14 4.22
C GLU A 40 -0.03 -11.26 4.92
N ASN A 41 -0.74 -11.82 5.89
CA ASN A 41 -1.67 -11.06 6.70
C ASN A 41 -0.93 -10.43 7.87
N ASP A 42 -0.35 -9.26 7.65
CA ASP A 42 0.44 -8.55 8.63
C ASP A 42 -0.12 -7.14 8.86
N PRO A 43 -0.71 -6.86 10.02
CA PRO A 43 -1.30 -5.56 10.31
C PRO A 43 -0.28 -4.42 10.41
N GLU A 44 1.00 -4.72 10.52
CA GLU A 44 2.03 -3.69 10.46
C GLU A 44 2.25 -3.18 9.05
N LEU A 45 1.89 -4.00 8.04
CA LEU A 45 2.02 -3.63 6.64
C LEU A 45 0.71 -3.16 6.03
N PHE A 46 -0.41 -3.69 6.50
CA PHE A 46 -1.71 -3.47 5.88
C PHE A 46 -2.80 -3.57 6.93
N LYS A 47 -3.50 -2.48 7.16
CA LYS A 47 -4.48 -2.38 8.24
C LYS A 47 -5.79 -1.81 7.75
N LYS A 48 -6.90 -2.42 8.18
CA LYS A 48 -8.23 -1.89 7.93
C LYS A 48 -8.50 -0.77 8.92
N LEU A 49 -8.83 0.42 8.41
CA LEU A 49 -9.10 1.58 9.23
C LEU A 49 -10.59 1.72 9.57
N ASN A 50 -11.45 1.38 8.60
CA ASN A 50 -12.90 1.34 8.78
C ASN A 50 -13.49 0.40 7.73
N ASP A 51 -14.81 0.37 7.56
CA ASP A 51 -15.46 -0.60 6.69
C ASP A 51 -14.99 -0.57 5.24
N ASN A 52 -14.55 0.58 4.76
CA ASN A 52 -14.19 0.75 3.35
C ASN A 52 -12.75 1.19 3.11
N ILE A 53 -12.03 1.59 4.13
CA ILE A 53 -10.69 2.17 3.99
C ILE A 53 -9.64 1.30 4.63
N TRP A 54 -8.60 1.05 3.87
CA TRP A 54 -7.42 0.29 4.29
C TRP A 54 -6.19 1.16 4.17
N GLU A 55 -5.14 0.82 4.89
CA GLU A 55 -3.89 1.58 4.88
C GLU A 55 -2.73 0.62 4.66
N PHE A 56 -1.93 0.88 3.61
CA PHE A 56 -0.62 0.24 3.44
C PHE A 56 0.40 1.08 4.20
N ARG A 57 1.23 0.42 4.99
CA ARG A 57 2.15 1.06 5.91
C ARG A 57 3.58 0.61 5.66
N THR A 58 4.51 1.56 5.60
CA THR A 58 5.92 1.26 5.45
C THR A 58 6.72 2.22 6.33
N ARG A 59 7.66 1.66 7.08
CA ARG A 59 8.64 2.47 7.81
C ARG A 59 9.99 2.26 7.16
N PHE A 60 10.65 3.35 6.85
CA PHE A 60 11.95 3.30 6.21
C PHE A 60 12.74 4.56 6.54
N ASN A 61 13.95 4.38 7.05
CA ASN A 61 14.90 5.47 7.29
C ASN A 61 14.30 6.62 8.12
N GLY A 62 13.61 6.27 9.22
CA GLY A 62 13.02 7.24 10.13
C GLY A 62 11.75 7.91 9.63
N MET A 63 11.21 7.43 8.51
CA MET A 63 9.98 7.95 7.94
C MET A 63 8.90 6.88 7.91
N ALA A 64 7.66 7.28 8.10
CA ALA A 64 6.51 6.41 7.92
C ALA A 64 5.75 6.84 6.67
N TYR A 65 5.54 5.90 5.76
CA TYR A 65 4.82 6.11 4.51
C TYR A 65 3.48 5.38 4.61
N ARG A 66 2.40 6.09 4.32
CA ARG A 66 1.05 5.53 4.42
C ARG A 66 0.26 5.80 3.15
N LEU A 67 -0.26 4.75 2.54
CA LEU A 67 -1.10 4.86 1.36
C LEU A 67 -2.47 4.31 1.67
N PHE A 68 -3.50 5.05 1.31
CA PHE A 68 -4.87 4.65 1.61
C PHE A 68 -5.52 3.99 0.40
N ALA A 69 -6.29 2.95 0.67
CA ALA A 69 -6.90 2.13 -0.37
C ALA A 69 -8.32 1.76 0.01
N PHE A 70 -9.12 1.41 -0.98
CA PHE A 70 -10.45 0.88 -0.75
C PHE A 70 -10.63 -0.41 -1.54
N TRP A 71 -11.51 -1.28 -1.06
CA TRP A 71 -11.82 -2.52 -1.76
C TRP A 71 -12.88 -2.24 -2.83
N ASP A 72 -12.59 -2.59 -4.07
CA ASP A 72 -13.52 -2.46 -5.18
C ASP A 72 -14.11 -3.84 -5.49
N LYS A 73 -15.40 -4.00 -5.22
CA LYS A 73 -16.10 -5.28 -5.38
C LYS A 73 -16.23 -5.70 -6.85
N ASP A 74 -16.35 -4.72 -7.73
CA ASP A 74 -16.60 -5.01 -9.13
C ASP A 74 -15.38 -5.60 -9.81
N ILE A 75 -14.23 -5.06 -9.52
CA ILE A 75 -12.97 -5.56 -10.09
C ILE A 75 -12.23 -6.49 -9.15
N ARG A 76 -12.71 -6.67 -7.93
CA ARG A 76 -12.10 -7.53 -6.91
C ARG A 76 -10.65 -7.18 -6.64
N ALA A 77 -10.40 -5.90 -6.46
CA ALA A 77 -9.05 -5.41 -6.21
C ALA A 77 -9.05 -4.36 -5.12
N MET A 78 -7.89 -4.23 -4.48
CA MET A 78 -7.63 -3.13 -3.55
C MET A 78 -7.12 -1.97 -4.38
N VAL A 79 -7.87 -0.88 -4.38
CA VAL A 79 -7.52 0.31 -5.18
C VAL A 79 -6.86 1.35 -4.30
N VAL A 80 -5.59 1.62 -4.58
CA VAL A 80 -4.85 2.66 -3.86
C VAL A 80 -5.18 3.99 -4.49
N ALA A 81 -6.04 4.73 -3.82
CA ALA A 81 -6.70 5.89 -4.41
C ALA A 81 -6.06 7.20 -4.03
N ILE A 82 -5.50 7.28 -2.85
CA ILE A 82 -5.25 8.57 -2.25
C ILE A 82 -3.85 8.71 -1.73
N LEU A 83 -3.53 9.96 -1.65
CA LEU A 83 -2.45 10.60 -0.96
C LEU A 83 -1.78 9.72 0.05
N GLY A 84 -0.55 9.41 -0.26
CA GLY A 84 0.31 8.91 0.77
C GLY A 84 0.61 10.02 1.75
N LEU A 85 0.70 9.65 3.01
CA LEU A 85 1.25 10.52 4.02
C LEU A 85 2.66 10.08 4.30
N ILE A 86 3.55 11.05 4.40
CA ILE A 86 4.91 10.81 4.87
C ILE A 86 5.02 11.50 6.21
N LYS A 87 5.32 10.70 7.24
CA LYS A 87 5.44 11.24 8.59
C LYS A 87 6.78 10.84 9.17
N LYS A 88 7.46 11.79 9.77
CA LYS A 88 8.70 11.51 10.47
C LYS A 88 8.39 10.77 11.77
N THR A 89 9.07 9.67 11.99
CA THR A 89 8.88 8.86 13.18
C THR A 89 9.94 9.14 14.23
#